data_1247549e8d5ec2a1b5242afe4654bb45
#
_entry.id   1247549e8d5ec2a1b5242afe4654bb45
#
_cell.length_a   1.000
_cell.length_b   1.000
_cell.length_c   1.000
_cell.angle_alpha   90.00
_cell.angle_beta   90.00
_cell.angle_gamma   90.00
#
_symmetry.space_group_name_H-M   'P 1'
#
loop_
_entity.id
_entity.type
_entity.pdbx_description
1 polymer ?
#
loop_
_entity_poly.entity_id
_entity_poly.type
_entity_poly.pdbx_seq_one_letter_code
_entity_poly.pdbx_strand_id
1 'polypeptide(L)'
;MRGTTASPDTPCAASRRGEPPVHRLELRLPDDVPFAVGTFDTIGPMSRAAFPHRHTFYEIVHVTHGTGTHVVDMERWELCPPHLGLILPGQLHHWEDVHGLDGSVVLFTPEFLLDHPGDQDLLRRIAARPWLRLDPAAHRRTAHLIAELGEEYGRGDAGFATVLRSLLHVLLVRTARLGAPPEPPAPSGRPASVADAFARLIARTDADGAAAVPRSVRECAERLGVTPGYLTEAVRAALGRTPAGLLREARTREAQRLLAHTPLSVRQVASRTGFDDPAYFCRFFRRETGMSPGDFRKHHDHRLASIEADPGPA
;
A
#
# COMPACT_ATOMS: atom_id res chain seq x y z
N MET A 1 13.13 -14.12 -20.19
CA MET A 1 12.68 -14.57 -18.84
C MET A 1 13.46 -13.73 -17.82
N ARG A 2 12.78 -12.71 -17.26
CA ARG A 2 13.37 -11.85 -16.22
C ARG A 2 13.08 -12.49 -14.88
N GLY A 3 14.10 -13.07 -14.23
CA GLY A 3 13.94 -13.73 -12.93
C GLY A 3 13.92 -12.71 -11.81
N THR A 4 12.79 -12.62 -11.12
CA THR A 4 12.66 -11.83 -9.90
C THR A 4 13.13 -12.69 -8.73
N THR A 5 14.28 -12.38 -8.14
CA THR A 5 14.74 -13.08 -6.94
C THR A 5 14.74 -12.10 -5.77
N ALA A 6 13.88 -12.34 -4.79
CA ALA A 6 14.18 -11.88 -3.44
C ALA A 6 15.44 -12.64 -3.00
N SER A 7 16.59 -11.95 -2.91
CA SER A 7 17.87 -12.59 -2.61
C SER A 7 17.92 -13.01 -1.13
N PRO A 8 18.28 -14.26 -0.82
CA PRO A 8 18.42 -14.70 0.58
C PRO A 8 19.65 -14.15 1.28
N ASP A 9 20.57 -13.47 0.58
CA ASP A 9 21.91 -13.14 1.06
C ASP A 9 22.16 -11.66 1.40
N THR A 10 21.15 -10.79 1.36
CA THR A 10 21.36 -9.43 1.87
C THR A 10 21.24 -9.41 3.38
N PRO A 11 22.24 -8.87 4.12
CA PRO A 11 22.20 -8.89 5.58
C PRO A 11 20.95 -8.13 6.04
N CYS A 12 19.98 -8.89 6.54
CA CYS A 12 18.89 -8.43 7.36
C CYS A 12 19.44 -7.38 8.33
N ALA A 13 18.83 -6.19 8.41
CA ALA A 13 19.14 -5.26 9.49
C ALA A 13 19.09 -6.06 10.78
N ALA A 14 20.23 -6.14 11.50
CA ALA A 14 20.44 -7.09 12.58
C ALA A 14 19.24 -7.11 13.52
N SER A 15 18.42 -8.14 13.41
CA SER A 15 17.30 -8.36 14.30
C SER A 15 17.87 -8.62 15.68
N ARG A 16 17.29 -8.01 16.70
CA ARG A 16 17.63 -8.35 18.08
C ARG A 16 17.37 -9.84 18.28
N ARG A 17 18.24 -10.53 19.03
CA ARG A 17 18.10 -11.97 19.26
C ARG A 17 16.66 -12.31 19.67
N GLY A 18 15.95 -13.09 18.85
CA GLY A 18 14.58 -13.54 19.11
C GLY A 18 13.49 -12.82 18.30
N GLU A 19 13.80 -11.80 17.51
CA GLU A 19 12.83 -11.18 16.62
C GLU A 19 12.81 -11.89 15.23
N PRO A 20 11.62 -12.09 14.65
CA PRO A 20 11.53 -12.68 13.31
C PRO A 20 12.16 -11.77 12.25
N PRO A 21 12.73 -12.36 11.19
CA PRO A 21 13.41 -11.61 10.13
C PRO A 21 12.48 -10.63 9.43
N VAL A 22 13.04 -9.47 9.03
CA VAL A 22 12.33 -8.43 8.26
C VAL A 22 12.94 -8.36 6.87
N HIS A 23 12.13 -8.57 5.84
CA HIS A 23 12.54 -8.54 4.44
C HIS A 23 12.12 -7.24 3.77
N ARG A 24 12.98 -6.76 2.85
CA ARG A 24 12.68 -5.63 1.98
C ARG A 24 12.54 -6.12 0.55
N LEU A 25 11.69 -5.46 -0.22
CA LEU A 25 11.60 -5.74 -1.65
C LEU A 25 12.86 -5.19 -2.32
N GLU A 26 13.73 -6.09 -2.76
CA GLU A 26 14.93 -5.77 -3.53
C GLU A 26 14.70 -6.25 -4.96
N LEU A 27 14.70 -5.31 -5.90
CA LEU A 27 14.53 -5.58 -7.31
C LEU A 27 15.87 -5.45 -8.02
N ARG A 28 16.24 -6.47 -8.79
CA ARG A 28 17.46 -6.50 -9.61
C ARG A 28 17.15 -6.10 -11.06
N LEU A 29 16.48 -4.96 -11.27
CA LEU A 29 16.17 -4.49 -12.62
C LEU A 29 16.69 -3.07 -12.82
N PRO A 30 17.09 -2.70 -14.06
CA PRO A 30 17.54 -1.35 -14.40
C PRO A 30 16.48 -0.28 -14.09
N ASP A 31 15.21 -0.64 -14.15
CA ASP A 31 14.06 0.23 -13.87
C ASP A 31 13.49 -0.13 -12.49
N ASP A 32 14.10 0.30 -11.41
CA ASP A 32 13.73 0.04 -10.00
C ASP A 32 12.28 0.47 -9.64
N VAL A 33 11.30 -0.03 -10.40
CA VAL A 33 9.89 0.12 -10.03
C VAL A 33 9.64 -0.74 -8.81
N PRO A 34 9.19 -0.17 -7.68
CA PRO A 34 8.99 -0.92 -6.43
C PRO A 34 7.74 -1.81 -6.49
N PHE A 35 7.73 -2.70 -7.49
CA PHE A 35 6.68 -3.63 -7.84
C PHE A 35 7.28 -4.92 -8.37
N ALA A 36 6.68 -6.06 -8.05
CA ALA A 36 7.01 -7.36 -8.63
C ALA A 36 5.75 -8.22 -8.75
N VAL A 37 5.71 -9.08 -9.76
CA VAL A 37 4.64 -10.05 -9.96
C VAL A 37 5.21 -11.35 -10.53
N GLY A 38 4.69 -12.47 -10.05
CA GLY A 38 5.12 -13.81 -10.47
C GLY A 38 4.27 -14.90 -9.83
N THR A 39 4.72 -16.13 -10.00
CA THR A 39 4.15 -17.28 -9.29
C THR A 39 4.90 -17.51 -7.98
N PHE A 40 4.38 -18.40 -7.13
CA PHE A 40 5.09 -18.84 -5.93
C PHE A 40 6.49 -19.41 -6.22
N ASP A 41 6.73 -19.91 -7.43
CA ASP A 41 8.02 -20.47 -7.83
C ASP A 41 8.99 -19.42 -8.41
N THR A 42 8.45 -18.32 -8.97
CA THR A 42 9.27 -17.32 -9.68
C THR A 42 9.53 -16.05 -8.88
N ILE A 43 8.66 -15.72 -7.92
CA ILE A 43 8.78 -14.49 -7.12
C ILE A 43 9.90 -14.56 -6.07
N GLY A 44 10.33 -15.77 -5.73
CA GLY A 44 11.42 -16.02 -4.81
C GLY A 44 11.07 -17.00 -3.68
N PRO A 45 12.06 -17.53 -2.97
CA PRO A 45 11.88 -18.61 -1.99
C PRO A 45 11.06 -18.19 -0.76
N MET A 46 10.97 -16.88 -0.49
CA MET A 46 10.22 -16.36 0.66
C MET A 46 8.71 -16.47 0.49
N SER A 47 8.21 -16.56 -0.74
CA SER A 47 6.78 -16.73 -1.03
C SER A 47 6.16 -17.99 -0.42
N ARG A 48 6.98 -19.00 -0.11
CA ARG A 48 6.59 -20.26 0.51
C ARG A 48 7.23 -20.49 1.89
N ALA A 49 7.68 -19.43 2.55
CA ALA A 49 8.38 -19.55 3.82
C ALA A 49 7.52 -20.21 4.91
N ALA A 50 8.00 -21.34 5.45
CA ALA A 50 7.37 -22.04 6.56
C ALA A 50 7.78 -21.50 7.95
N PHE A 51 8.57 -20.44 8.00
CA PHE A 51 9.01 -19.80 9.23
C PHE A 51 8.43 -18.39 9.35
N PRO A 52 8.10 -17.93 10.57
CA PRO A 52 7.56 -16.60 10.79
C PRO A 52 8.52 -15.50 10.29
N HIS A 53 8.02 -14.64 9.44
CA HIS A 53 8.76 -13.49 8.90
C HIS A 53 7.81 -12.31 8.65
N ARG A 54 8.38 -11.16 8.36
CA ARG A 54 7.65 -9.95 7.98
C ARG A 54 8.41 -9.22 6.86
N HIS A 55 7.70 -8.38 6.13
CA HIS A 55 8.29 -7.57 5.07
C HIS A 55 7.81 -6.12 5.12
N THR A 56 8.47 -5.22 4.39
CA THR A 56 8.18 -3.78 4.36
C THR A 56 7.28 -3.37 3.18
N PHE A 57 6.80 -4.31 2.40
CA PHE A 57 5.97 -4.13 1.22
C PHE A 57 4.59 -4.77 1.42
N TYR A 58 3.65 -4.48 0.54
CA TYR A 58 2.37 -5.19 0.44
C TYR A 58 2.56 -6.47 -0.38
N GLU A 59 1.86 -7.52 0.02
CA GLU A 59 1.82 -8.78 -0.73
C GLU A 59 0.36 -9.18 -0.97
N ILE A 60 0.01 -9.38 -2.23
CA ILE A 60 -1.26 -10.00 -2.62
C ILE A 60 -0.96 -11.40 -3.13
N VAL A 61 -1.56 -12.41 -2.52
CA VAL A 61 -1.46 -13.80 -2.95
C VAL A 61 -2.79 -14.25 -3.57
N HIS A 62 -2.75 -14.74 -4.78
CA HIS A 62 -3.89 -15.38 -5.45
C HIS A 62 -3.61 -16.87 -5.49
N VAL A 63 -4.16 -17.62 -4.54
CA VAL A 63 -3.96 -19.07 -4.43
C VAL A 63 -5.00 -19.78 -5.29
N THR A 64 -4.52 -20.56 -6.24
CA THR A 64 -5.35 -21.33 -7.20
C THR A 64 -5.47 -22.78 -6.84
N HIS A 65 -4.43 -23.35 -6.21
CA HIS A 65 -4.36 -24.74 -5.76
C HIS A 65 -3.59 -24.84 -4.45
N GLY A 66 -3.78 -25.96 -3.77
CA GLY A 66 -3.04 -26.31 -2.55
C GLY A 66 -3.93 -26.50 -1.33
N THR A 67 -3.34 -27.12 -0.32
CA THR A 67 -3.92 -27.35 1.00
C THR A 67 -2.93 -26.89 2.07
N GLY A 68 -3.38 -26.64 3.29
CA GLY A 68 -2.57 -26.20 4.41
C GLY A 68 -3.14 -24.95 5.04
N THR A 69 -2.31 -24.20 5.77
CA THR A 69 -2.72 -23.03 6.52
C THR A 69 -1.77 -21.85 6.27
N HIS A 70 -2.32 -20.68 6.07
CA HIS A 70 -1.55 -19.43 6.18
C HIS A 70 -1.79 -18.79 7.55
N VAL A 71 -0.74 -18.50 8.27
CA VAL A 71 -0.80 -17.82 9.56
C VAL A 71 -0.40 -16.36 9.37
N VAL A 72 -1.26 -15.43 9.78
CA VAL A 72 -1.02 -13.98 9.70
C VAL A 72 -1.37 -13.35 11.05
N ASP A 73 -0.40 -12.71 11.72
CA ASP A 73 -0.56 -12.11 13.04
C ASP A 73 -1.23 -13.05 14.07
N MET A 74 -0.84 -14.33 14.08
CA MET A 74 -1.39 -15.42 14.89
C MET A 74 -2.80 -15.90 14.49
N GLU A 75 -3.47 -15.29 13.53
CA GLU A 75 -4.70 -15.82 12.95
C GLU A 75 -4.39 -16.88 11.91
N ARG A 76 -5.14 -17.98 11.95
CA ARG A 76 -4.95 -19.16 11.09
C ARG A 76 -6.02 -19.21 10.00
N TRP A 77 -5.57 -19.23 8.76
CA TRP A 77 -6.44 -19.26 7.58
C TRP A 77 -6.22 -20.53 6.80
N GLU A 78 -7.20 -21.42 6.83
CA GLU A 78 -7.18 -22.66 6.04
C GLU A 78 -7.28 -22.35 4.55
N LEU A 79 -6.44 -23.01 3.74
CA LEU A 79 -6.43 -22.85 2.30
C LEU A 79 -7.65 -23.55 1.68
N CYS A 80 -8.54 -22.77 1.09
CA CYS A 80 -9.73 -23.20 0.35
C CYS A 80 -9.76 -22.55 -1.04
N PRO A 81 -8.83 -22.90 -1.96
CA PRO A 81 -8.73 -22.27 -3.27
C PRO A 81 -10.02 -22.40 -4.11
N PRO A 82 -10.31 -21.43 -5.02
CA PRO A 82 -9.51 -20.21 -5.25
C PRO A 82 -9.80 -19.10 -4.24
N HIS A 83 -8.75 -18.47 -3.73
CA HIS A 83 -8.89 -17.31 -2.85
C HIS A 83 -7.78 -16.27 -3.05
N LEU A 84 -8.02 -15.06 -2.56
CA LEU A 84 -7.09 -13.94 -2.56
C LEU A 84 -6.75 -13.58 -1.12
N GLY A 85 -5.45 -13.46 -0.83
CA GLY A 85 -4.94 -12.98 0.45
C GLY A 85 -4.24 -11.63 0.31
N LEU A 86 -4.29 -10.79 1.34
CA LEU A 86 -3.53 -9.55 1.45
C LEU A 86 -2.74 -9.54 2.74
N ILE A 87 -1.44 -9.35 2.63
CA ILE A 87 -0.51 -9.16 3.74
C ILE A 87 -0.01 -7.70 3.71
N LEU A 88 -0.14 -7.02 4.85
CA LEU A 88 0.30 -5.63 5.00
C LEU A 88 1.78 -5.54 5.41
N PRO A 89 2.47 -4.43 5.10
CA PRO A 89 3.79 -4.16 5.62
C PRO A 89 3.85 -4.31 7.15
N GLY A 90 4.80 -5.13 7.63
CA GLY A 90 5.03 -5.37 9.05
C GLY A 90 4.21 -6.49 9.68
N GLN A 91 3.23 -7.07 9.00
CA GLN A 91 2.52 -8.24 9.51
C GLN A 91 3.44 -9.45 9.57
N LEU A 92 3.31 -10.22 10.65
CA LEU A 92 4.03 -11.48 10.83
C LEU A 92 3.25 -12.59 10.14
N HIS A 93 3.87 -13.29 9.19
CA HIS A 93 3.18 -14.38 8.49
C HIS A 93 4.11 -15.54 8.13
N HIS A 94 3.51 -16.70 7.87
CA HIS A 94 4.18 -17.90 7.38
C HIS A 94 3.16 -18.95 6.93
N TRP A 95 3.64 -19.95 6.19
CA TRP A 95 2.84 -21.07 5.78
C TRP A 95 3.05 -22.27 6.71
N GLU A 96 2.00 -23.03 7.02
CA GLU A 96 2.06 -24.25 7.80
C GLU A 96 1.41 -25.41 7.04
N ASP A 97 2.09 -26.55 7.03
CA ASP A 97 1.61 -27.82 6.47
C ASP A 97 1.07 -27.70 5.02
N VAL A 98 1.75 -26.89 4.21
CA VAL A 98 1.30 -26.56 2.85
C VAL A 98 1.75 -27.62 1.85
N HIS A 99 0.80 -28.12 1.06
CA HIS A 99 1.03 -29.08 -0.02
C HIS A 99 0.40 -28.59 -1.32
N GLY A 100 1.18 -28.66 -2.42
CA GLY A 100 0.73 -28.31 -3.76
C GLY A 100 0.29 -26.84 -3.90
N LEU A 101 0.87 -25.93 -3.11
CA LEU A 101 0.58 -24.50 -3.20
C LEU A 101 0.93 -23.98 -4.58
N ASP A 102 -0.04 -23.42 -5.28
CA ASP A 102 0.13 -22.81 -6.59
C ASP A 102 -0.74 -21.55 -6.72
N GLY A 103 -0.30 -20.64 -7.59
CA GLY A 103 -0.95 -19.37 -7.82
C GLY A 103 0.02 -18.25 -8.14
N SER A 104 -0.42 -17.04 -7.92
CA SER A 104 0.33 -15.82 -8.26
C SER A 104 0.53 -14.93 -7.04
N VAL A 105 1.63 -14.18 -7.06
CA VAL A 105 2.01 -13.23 -6.00
C VAL A 105 2.29 -11.88 -6.64
N VAL A 106 1.73 -10.82 -6.06
CA VAL A 106 1.97 -9.42 -6.45
C VAL A 106 2.55 -8.70 -5.25
N LEU A 107 3.74 -8.12 -5.42
CA LEU A 107 4.46 -7.37 -4.40
C LEU A 107 4.58 -5.91 -4.80
N PHE A 108 4.34 -4.99 -3.88
CA PHE A 108 4.54 -3.56 -4.14
C PHE A 108 4.78 -2.79 -2.84
N THR A 109 5.58 -1.74 -2.93
CA THR A 109 5.86 -0.92 -1.75
C THR A 109 4.81 0.17 -1.55
N PRO A 110 4.71 0.77 -0.35
CA PRO A 110 3.84 1.93 -0.13
C PRO A 110 4.12 3.10 -1.08
N GLU A 111 5.36 3.28 -1.51
CA GLU A 111 5.77 4.33 -2.44
C GLU A 111 5.18 4.13 -3.84
N PHE A 112 4.96 2.89 -4.25
CA PHE A 112 4.33 2.59 -5.54
C PHE A 112 2.89 3.11 -5.65
N LEU A 113 2.22 3.32 -4.50
CA LEU A 113 0.83 3.80 -4.41
C LEU A 113 0.71 5.32 -4.24
N LEU A 114 1.81 6.08 -4.28
CA LEU A 114 1.76 7.53 -4.01
C LEU A 114 0.88 8.30 -4.98
N ASP A 115 0.73 7.82 -6.20
CA ASP A 115 -0.09 8.46 -7.25
C ASP A 115 -1.61 8.24 -7.05
N HIS A 116 -2.00 7.25 -6.25
CA HIS A 116 -3.39 6.90 -5.97
C HIS A 116 -3.69 6.91 -4.46
N PRO A 117 -3.90 8.07 -3.84
CA PRO A 117 -4.13 8.18 -2.39
C PRO A 117 -5.29 7.33 -1.85
N GLY A 118 -6.30 7.07 -2.69
CA GLY A 118 -7.44 6.22 -2.34
C GLY A 118 -7.10 4.73 -2.19
N ASP A 119 -6.00 4.25 -2.77
CA ASP A 119 -5.64 2.83 -2.76
C ASP A 119 -5.27 2.34 -1.37
N GLN A 120 -4.72 3.20 -0.53
CA GLN A 120 -4.46 2.84 0.87
C GLN A 120 -5.74 2.62 1.68
N ASP A 121 -6.82 3.32 1.35
CA ASP A 121 -8.14 3.08 1.98
C ASP A 121 -8.74 1.77 1.48
N LEU A 122 -8.56 1.45 0.20
CA LEU A 122 -8.93 0.14 -0.36
C LEU A 122 -8.16 -0.99 0.33
N LEU A 123 -6.84 -0.87 0.48
CA LEU A 123 -6.00 -1.85 1.16
C LEU A 123 -6.42 -2.05 2.62
N ARG A 124 -6.75 -0.97 3.36
CA ARG A 124 -7.28 -1.08 4.73
C ARG A 124 -8.63 -1.80 4.78
N ARG A 125 -9.51 -1.56 3.81
CA ARG A 125 -10.80 -2.27 3.72
C ARG A 125 -10.60 -3.74 3.40
N ILE A 126 -9.69 -4.08 2.50
CA ILE A 126 -9.33 -5.47 2.17
C ILE A 126 -8.71 -6.15 3.40
N ALA A 127 -7.80 -5.46 4.10
CA ALA A 127 -7.11 -5.99 5.28
C ALA A 127 -8.04 -6.28 6.47
N ALA A 128 -9.23 -5.66 6.53
CA ALA A 128 -10.26 -6.03 7.50
C ALA A 128 -10.82 -7.45 7.27
N ARG A 129 -10.61 -8.02 6.09
CA ARG A 129 -10.90 -9.41 5.71
C ARG A 129 -9.79 -9.89 4.79
N PRO A 130 -8.62 -10.23 5.32
CA PRO A 130 -7.40 -10.46 4.54
C PRO A 130 -7.48 -11.68 3.64
N TRP A 131 -8.47 -12.57 3.84
CA TRP A 131 -8.70 -13.77 3.03
C TRP A 131 -10.09 -13.74 2.42
N LEU A 132 -10.14 -13.71 1.09
CA LEU A 132 -11.37 -13.62 0.32
C LEU A 132 -11.49 -14.86 -0.56
N ARG A 133 -12.48 -15.71 -0.26
CA ARG A 133 -12.85 -16.80 -1.15
C ARG A 133 -13.44 -16.22 -2.44
N LEU A 134 -12.98 -16.70 -3.58
CA LEU A 134 -13.42 -16.23 -4.89
C LEU A 134 -14.47 -17.18 -5.47
N ASP A 135 -15.58 -16.63 -5.95
CA ASP A 135 -16.45 -17.38 -6.84
C ASP A 135 -15.76 -17.57 -8.22
N PRO A 136 -16.26 -18.49 -9.07
CA PRO A 136 -15.63 -18.77 -10.37
C PRO A 136 -15.49 -17.54 -11.29
N ALA A 137 -16.40 -16.56 -11.21
CA ALA A 137 -16.34 -15.35 -12.03
C ALA A 137 -15.31 -14.36 -11.49
N ALA A 138 -15.27 -14.16 -10.16
CA ALA A 138 -14.26 -13.36 -9.49
C ALA A 138 -12.86 -13.95 -9.70
N HIS A 139 -12.71 -15.27 -9.56
CA HIS A 139 -11.44 -15.96 -9.81
C HIS A 139 -10.93 -15.69 -11.23
N ARG A 140 -11.72 -15.91 -12.28
CA ARG A 140 -11.31 -15.63 -13.66
C ARG A 140 -10.89 -14.17 -13.88
N ARG A 141 -11.66 -13.22 -13.33
CA ARG A 141 -11.33 -11.78 -13.46
C ARG A 141 -10.04 -11.40 -12.73
N THR A 142 -9.81 -11.97 -11.55
CA THR A 142 -8.58 -11.76 -10.77
C THR A 142 -7.38 -12.35 -11.48
N ALA A 143 -7.49 -13.60 -11.95
CA ALA A 143 -6.43 -14.29 -12.68
C ALA A 143 -6.04 -13.53 -13.97
N HIS A 144 -7.03 -13.02 -14.72
CA HIS A 144 -6.78 -12.24 -15.93
C HIS A 144 -6.02 -10.94 -15.62
N LEU A 145 -6.44 -10.17 -14.61
CA LEU A 145 -5.73 -8.93 -14.21
C LEU A 145 -4.30 -9.19 -13.73
N ILE A 146 -4.09 -10.28 -12.97
CA ILE A 146 -2.73 -10.62 -12.53
C ILE A 146 -1.86 -11.08 -13.70
N ALA A 147 -2.45 -11.78 -14.68
CA ALA A 147 -1.74 -12.13 -15.91
C ALA A 147 -1.35 -10.90 -16.72
N GLU A 148 -2.26 -9.92 -16.89
CA GLU A 148 -1.95 -8.63 -17.53
C GLU A 148 -0.84 -7.86 -16.80
N LEU A 149 -0.87 -7.81 -15.45
CA LEU A 149 0.21 -7.24 -14.65
C LEU A 149 1.54 -7.95 -14.93
N GLY A 150 1.54 -9.28 -15.03
CA GLY A 150 2.72 -10.08 -15.33
C GLY A 150 3.27 -9.83 -16.74
N GLU A 151 2.40 -9.73 -17.72
CA GLU A 151 2.79 -9.43 -19.12
C GLU A 151 3.39 -8.04 -19.25
N GLU A 152 2.76 -7.03 -18.64
CA GLU A 152 3.24 -5.65 -18.66
C GLU A 152 4.59 -5.52 -17.95
N TYR A 153 4.70 -6.12 -16.76
CA TYR A 153 5.95 -6.17 -16.00
C TYR A 153 7.08 -6.87 -16.77
N GLY A 154 6.74 -7.95 -17.50
CA GLY A 154 7.71 -8.71 -18.29
C GLY A 154 8.19 -8.00 -19.55
N ARG A 155 7.34 -7.17 -20.19
CA ARG A 155 7.70 -6.38 -21.38
C ARG A 155 8.56 -5.18 -21.01
N GLY A 156 8.21 -4.45 -19.95
CA GLY A 156 8.93 -3.24 -19.52
C GLY A 156 8.93 -2.13 -20.58
N ASP A 157 7.84 -2.01 -21.36
CA ASP A 157 7.71 -0.99 -22.41
C ASP A 157 7.61 0.42 -21.82
N ALA A 158 7.85 1.46 -22.62
CA ALA A 158 7.74 2.85 -22.18
C ALA A 158 6.38 3.13 -21.51
N GLY A 159 6.39 3.61 -20.27
CA GLY A 159 5.18 3.88 -19.49
C GLY A 159 4.61 2.68 -18.72
N PHE A 160 5.25 1.52 -18.74
CA PHE A 160 4.78 0.30 -18.07
C PHE A 160 4.46 0.53 -16.58
N ALA A 161 5.23 1.35 -15.86
CA ALA A 161 4.96 1.66 -14.46
C ALA A 161 3.59 2.33 -14.24
N THR A 162 3.14 3.17 -15.18
CA THR A 162 1.81 3.81 -15.15
C THR A 162 0.71 2.78 -15.43
N VAL A 163 0.94 1.87 -16.38
CA VAL A 163 0.01 0.77 -16.66
C VAL A 163 -0.12 -0.16 -15.48
N LEU A 164 1.01 -0.56 -14.87
CA LEU A 164 1.01 -1.40 -13.66
C LEU A 164 0.23 -0.78 -12.50
N ARG A 165 0.39 0.55 -12.24
CA ARG A 165 -0.38 1.25 -11.22
C ARG A 165 -1.88 1.24 -11.52
N SER A 166 -2.25 1.45 -12.78
CA SER A 166 -3.65 1.45 -13.22
C SER A 166 -4.29 0.07 -13.05
N LEU A 167 -3.61 -0.98 -13.48
CA LEU A 167 -4.07 -2.37 -13.32
C LEU A 167 -4.15 -2.79 -11.85
N LEU A 168 -3.15 -2.40 -11.04
CA LEU A 168 -3.18 -2.63 -9.59
C LEU A 168 -4.35 -1.92 -8.94
N HIS A 169 -4.61 -0.64 -9.29
CA HIS A 169 -5.78 0.08 -8.81
C HIS A 169 -7.09 -0.66 -9.13
N VAL A 170 -7.25 -1.14 -10.37
CA VAL A 170 -8.42 -1.93 -10.76
C VAL A 170 -8.53 -3.21 -9.93
N LEU A 171 -7.41 -3.91 -9.68
CA LEU A 171 -7.37 -5.10 -8.85
C LEU A 171 -7.84 -4.80 -7.42
N LEU A 172 -7.31 -3.74 -6.80
CA LEU A 172 -7.68 -3.31 -5.44
C LEU A 172 -9.16 -2.94 -5.33
N VAL A 173 -9.69 -2.15 -6.28
CA VAL A 173 -11.11 -1.79 -6.31
C VAL A 173 -12.00 -3.03 -6.42
N ARG A 174 -11.67 -3.96 -7.31
CA ARG A 174 -12.45 -5.20 -7.49
C ARG A 174 -12.37 -6.07 -6.24
N THR A 175 -11.19 -6.22 -5.64
CA THR A 175 -10.98 -6.98 -4.40
C THR A 175 -11.79 -6.41 -3.23
N ALA A 176 -11.75 -5.08 -3.06
CA ALA A 176 -12.51 -4.41 -2.00
C ALA A 176 -14.04 -4.61 -2.13
N ARG A 177 -14.54 -4.76 -3.36
CA ARG A 177 -15.97 -5.07 -3.62
C ARG A 177 -16.33 -6.52 -3.25
N LEU A 178 -15.40 -7.47 -3.40
CA LEU A 178 -15.65 -8.87 -3.03
C LEU A 178 -15.79 -9.06 -1.51
N GLY A 179 -15.00 -8.33 -0.73
CA GLY A 179 -15.04 -8.37 0.74
C GLY A 179 -16.14 -7.50 1.36
N ALA A 180 -16.81 -6.67 0.56
CA ALA A 180 -17.91 -5.88 1.07
C ALA A 180 -19.07 -6.83 1.43
N PRO A 181 -19.63 -6.77 2.68
CA PRO A 181 -20.95 -7.32 2.91
C PRO A 181 -21.89 -6.65 1.89
N PRO A 182 -23.00 -7.32 1.48
CA PRO A 182 -24.04 -6.64 0.72
C PRO A 182 -24.31 -5.35 1.47
N GLU A 183 -24.09 -4.22 0.77
CA GLU A 183 -24.07 -2.88 1.37
C GLU A 183 -25.28 -2.79 2.29
N PRO A 184 -25.14 -2.71 3.61
CA PRO A 184 -26.27 -2.36 4.43
C PRO A 184 -26.73 -1.04 3.84
N PRO A 185 -28.05 -0.80 3.64
CA PRO A 185 -28.54 0.45 3.10
C PRO A 185 -27.75 1.54 3.81
N ALA A 186 -27.05 2.37 3.02
CA ALA A 186 -26.01 3.29 3.50
C ALA A 186 -26.47 3.85 4.84
N PRO A 187 -25.71 3.70 5.94
CA PRO A 187 -26.20 4.05 7.25
C PRO A 187 -26.73 5.47 7.12
N SER A 188 -28.05 5.57 6.99
CA SER A 188 -28.79 6.80 6.76
C SER A 188 -28.85 7.57 8.06
N GLY A 189 -27.66 7.89 8.59
CA GLY A 189 -27.46 8.64 9.81
C GLY A 189 -26.44 9.74 9.58
N ARG A 190 -26.75 10.92 10.08
CA ARG A 190 -25.88 12.10 10.07
C ARG A 190 -24.40 11.81 10.47
N PRO A 191 -24.08 10.87 11.42
CA PRO A 191 -22.70 10.54 11.76
C PRO A 191 -21.91 9.87 10.63
N ALA A 192 -22.49 8.90 9.91
CA ALA A 192 -21.81 8.19 8.83
C ALA A 192 -21.54 9.13 7.64
N SER A 193 -22.50 9.98 7.27
CA SER A 193 -22.32 10.98 6.21
C SER A 193 -21.23 12.01 6.54
N VAL A 194 -21.06 12.35 7.83
CA VAL A 194 -19.98 13.24 8.28
C VAL A 194 -18.61 12.54 8.24
N ALA A 195 -18.54 11.28 8.63
CA ALA A 195 -17.30 10.50 8.53
C ALA A 195 -16.85 10.31 7.08
N ASP A 196 -17.78 10.02 6.17
CA ASP A 196 -17.52 9.93 4.74
C ASP A 196 -17.10 11.27 4.13
N ALA A 197 -17.76 12.35 4.51
CA ALA A 197 -17.40 13.71 4.08
C ALA A 197 -16.01 14.10 4.60
N PHE A 198 -15.66 13.72 5.83
CA PHE A 198 -14.33 13.91 6.39
C PHE A 198 -13.28 13.10 5.64
N ALA A 199 -13.54 11.81 5.36
CA ALA A 199 -12.64 10.97 4.59
C ALA A 199 -12.38 11.56 3.19
N ARG A 200 -13.43 12.01 2.50
CA ARG A 200 -13.30 12.73 1.21
C ARG A 200 -12.53 14.04 1.36
N LEU A 201 -12.75 14.81 2.42
CA LEU A 201 -12.07 16.09 2.64
C LEU A 201 -10.56 15.92 2.78
N ILE A 202 -10.08 14.90 3.52
CA ILE A 202 -8.66 14.64 3.71
C ILE A 202 -8.01 13.84 2.57
N ALA A 203 -8.81 13.18 1.73
CA ALA A 203 -8.35 12.44 0.55
C ALA A 203 -8.25 13.34 -0.70
N ARG A 204 -8.92 14.50 -0.71
CA ARG A 204 -8.87 15.43 -1.84
C ARG A 204 -7.49 16.07 -1.93
N THR A 205 -6.69 15.54 -2.82
CA THR A 205 -5.58 16.26 -3.44
C THR A 205 -6.15 16.80 -4.74
N ASP A 206 -6.36 18.10 -4.85
CA ASP A 206 -6.93 18.66 -6.08
C ASP A 206 -5.98 18.37 -7.23
N ALA A 207 -6.55 17.97 -8.37
CA ALA A 207 -5.83 17.76 -9.62
C ALA A 207 -5.03 19.02 -10.04
N ASP A 208 -5.44 20.20 -9.57
CA ASP A 208 -4.77 21.49 -9.80
C ASP A 208 -3.74 21.87 -8.74
N GLY A 209 -3.49 21.05 -7.72
CA GLY A 209 -2.46 21.30 -6.69
C GLY A 209 -2.74 22.48 -5.76
N ALA A 210 -3.96 23.02 -5.75
CA ALA A 210 -4.29 24.27 -5.04
C ALA A 210 -4.90 24.07 -3.65
N ALA A 211 -5.52 22.92 -3.34
CA ALA A 211 -6.09 22.68 -2.02
C ALA A 211 -5.07 22.10 -1.05
N ALA A 212 -4.64 22.90 -0.09
CA ALA A 212 -3.82 22.42 1.01
C ALA A 212 -4.62 21.45 1.88
N VAL A 213 -3.97 20.36 2.32
CA VAL A 213 -4.53 19.45 3.32
C VAL A 213 -4.93 20.24 4.57
N PRO A 214 -6.10 20.03 5.16
CA PRO A 214 -6.53 20.75 6.34
C PRO A 214 -5.47 20.73 7.46
N ARG A 215 -5.30 21.87 8.14
CA ARG A 215 -4.25 22.05 9.16
C ARG A 215 -4.59 21.37 10.48
N SER A 216 -5.88 21.19 10.77
CA SER A 216 -6.35 20.65 12.04
C SER A 216 -7.70 19.98 11.92
N VAL A 217 -8.02 19.14 12.92
CA VAL A 217 -9.37 18.55 13.08
C VAL A 217 -10.44 19.62 13.24
N ARG A 218 -10.08 20.76 13.86
CA ARG A 218 -10.98 21.92 14.01
C ARG A 218 -11.34 22.50 12.65
N GLU A 219 -10.36 22.74 11.79
CA GLU A 219 -10.60 23.21 10.42
C GLU A 219 -11.44 22.22 9.61
N CYS A 220 -11.19 20.92 9.76
CA CYS A 220 -12.04 19.89 9.13
C CYS A 220 -13.50 20.01 9.61
N ALA A 221 -13.71 20.16 10.90
CA ALA A 221 -15.04 20.30 11.49
C ALA A 221 -15.75 21.59 11.00
N GLU A 222 -15.03 22.71 10.93
CA GLU A 222 -15.54 23.97 10.39
C GLU A 222 -15.96 23.84 8.91
N ARG A 223 -15.12 23.22 8.07
CA ARG A 223 -15.43 22.96 6.65
C ARG A 223 -16.64 22.04 6.45
N LEU A 224 -16.89 21.14 7.40
CA LEU A 224 -18.01 20.20 7.37
C LEU A 224 -19.25 20.74 8.09
N GLY A 225 -19.19 21.93 8.66
CA GLY A 225 -20.31 22.52 9.37
C GLY A 225 -20.72 21.78 10.66
N VAL A 226 -19.75 21.16 11.34
CA VAL A 226 -19.97 20.41 12.57
C VAL A 226 -19.02 20.86 13.69
N THR A 227 -19.31 20.44 14.94
CA THR A 227 -18.37 20.67 16.04
C THR A 227 -17.23 19.67 16.01
N PRO A 228 -16.03 20.01 16.50
CA PRO A 228 -14.90 19.06 16.59
C PRO A 228 -15.20 17.80 17.42
N GLY A 229 -16.00 17.95 18.48
CA GLY A 229 -16.46 16.81 19.30
C GLY A 229 -17.32 15.85 18.50
N TYR A 230 -18.33 16.38 17.82
CA TYR A 230 -19.21 15.57 16.96
C TYR A 230 -18.45 14.90 15.82
N LEU A 231 -17.52 15.61 15.16
CA LEU A 231 -16.65 15.00 14.15
C LEU A 231 -15.84 13.84 14.73
N THR A 232 -15.30 14.00 15.94
CA THR A 232 -14.50 12.96 16.60
C THR A 232 -15.35 11.72 16.91
N GLU A 233 -16.55 11.89 17.43
CA GLU A 233 -17.48 10.78 17.71
C GLU A 233 -17.93 10.08 16.42
N ALA A 234 -18.34 10.85 15.40
CA ALA A 234 -18.80 10.33 14.11
C ALA A 234 -17.71 9.49 13.40
N VAL A 235 -16.49 10.01 13.35
CA VAL A 235 -15.34 9.32 12.71
C VAL A 235 -14.94 8.07 13.52
N ARG A 236 -14.93 8.15 14.86
CA ARG A 236 -14.64 6.96 15.68
C ARG A 236 -15.69 5.87 15.53
N ALA A 237 -16.96 6.26 15.55
CA ALA A 237 -18.06 5.32 15.40
C ALA A 237 -18.08 4.64 14.02
N ALA A 238 -17.79 5.40 12.94
CA ALA A 238 -17.86 4.88 11.58
C ALA A 238 -16.57 4.17 11.12
N LEU A 239 -15.38 4.68 11.52
CA LEU A 239 -14.09 4.23 11.01
C LEU A 239 -13.20 3.56 12.08
N GLY A 240 -13.62 3.50 13.34
CA GLY A 240 -12.82 2.93 14.44
C GLY A 240 -11.54 3.71 14.79
N ARG A 241 -11.35 4.90 14.18
CA ARG A 241 -10.08 5.66 14.22
C ARG A 241 -10.31 7.11 14.60
N THR A 242 -9.28 7.79 15.08
CA THR A 242 -9.41 9.21 15.43
C THR A 242 -9.20 10.10 14.19
N PRO A 243 -9.97 11.22 14.05
CA PRO A 243 -9.75 12.19 12.98
C PRO A 243 -8.32 12.72 12.93
N ALA A 244 -7.71 12.94 14.10
CA ALA A 244 -6.32 13.40 14.20
C ALA A 244 -5.31 12.39 13.61
N GLY A 245 -5.52 11.09 13.85
CA GLY A 245 -4.71 10.03 13.28
C GLY A 245 -4.82 9.98 11.75
N LEU A 246 -6.06 10.01 11.25
CA LEU A 246 -6.32 10.00 9.80
C LEU A 246 -5.77 11.25 9.09
N LEU A 247 -5.93 12.41 9.70
CA LEU A 247 -5.38 13.66 9.16
C LEU A 247 -3.85 13.64 9.12
N ARG A 248 -3.21 13.12 10.17
CA ARG A 248 -1.76 12.97 10.24
C ARG A 248 -1.23 12.10 9.09
N GLU A 249 -1.87 10.97 8.85
CA GLU A 249 -1.50 10.07 7.75
C GLU A 249 -1.72 10.72 6.37
N ALA A 250 -2.84 11.42 6.19
CA ALA A 250 -3.11 12.15 4.94
C ALA A 250 -2.02 13.20 4.66
N ARG A 251 -1.60 13.95 5.69
CA ARG A 251 -0.52 14.95 5.59
C ARG A 251 0.84 14.31 5.27
N THR A 252 1.13 13.16 5.88
CA THR A 252 2.37 12.42 5.61
C THR A 252 2.40 11.92 4.17
N ARG A 253 1.32 11.32 3.68
CA ARG A 253 1.21 10.85 2.29
C ARG A 253 1.38 11.97 1.29
N GLU A 254 0.70 13.09 1.50
CA GLU A 254 0.81 14.24 0.61
C GLU A 254 2.22 14.83 0.63
N ALA A 255 2.87 14.89 1.79
CA ALA A 255 4.26 15.30 1.88
C ALA A 255 5.20 14.37 1.09
N GLN A 256 5.02 13.07 1.21
CA GLN A 256 5.78 12.07 0.44
C GLN A 256 5.56 12.26 -1.07
N ARG A 257 4.31 12.40 -1.50
CA ARG A 257 3.97 12.64 -2.92
C ARG A 257 4.63 13.90 -3.47
N LEU A 258 4.51 15.02 -2.75
CA LEU A 258 5.12 16.29 -3.17
C LEU A 258 6.65 16.24 -3.21
N LEU A 259 7.27 15.56 -2.24
CA LEU A 259 8.73 15.39 -2.20
C LEU A 259 9.24 14.49 -3.32
N ALA A 260 8.48 13.47 -3.69
CA ALA A 260 8.83 12.50 -4.72
C ALA A 260 8.65 13.03 -6.15
N HIS A 261 7.55 13.79 -6.39
CA HIS A 261 7.12 14.09 -7.76
C HIS A 261 7.12 15.57 -8.12
N THR A 262 7.64 16.45 -7.25
CA THR A 262 7.69 17.88 -7.54
C THR A 262 9.03 18.52 -7.15
N PRO A 263 9.46 19.58 -7.85
CA PRO A 263 10.67 20.33 -7.49
C PRO A 263 10.46 21.30 -6.31
N LEU A 264 9.33 21.21 -5.59
CA LEU A 264 9.00 22.09 -4.49
C LEU A 264 10.06 22.00 -3.38
N SER A 265 10.48 23.14 -2.84
CA SER A 265 11.35 23.14 -1.66
C SER A 265 10.66 22.53 -0.44
N VAL A 266 11.45 22.03 0.51
CA VAL A 266 10.92 21.46 1.77
C VAL A 266 10.00 22.46 2.50
N ARG A 267 10.30 23.75 2.42
CA ARG A 267 9.46 24.84 2.96
C ARG A 267 8.11 24.90 2.24
N GLN A 268 8.10 24.82 0.92
CA GLN A 268 6.86 24.84 0.14
C GLN A 268 6.02 23.57 0.39
N VAL A 269 6.67 22.40 0.51
CA VAL A 269 5.98 21.15 0.88
C VAL A 269 5.37 21.28 2.28
N ALA A 270 6.12 21.81 3.27
CA ALA A 270 5.59 22.06 4.60
C ALA A 270 4.30 22.91 4.55
N SER A 271 4.36 24.05 3.85
CA SER A 271 3.20 24.95 3.70
C SER A 271 2.00 24.25 3.04
N ARG A 272 2.20 23.51 1.95
CA ARG A 272 1.13 22.79 1.23
C ARG A 272 0.51 21.66 2.06
N THR A 273 1.30 21.06 2.92
CA THR A 273 0.82 20.01 3.84
C THR A 273 0.30 20.57 5.18
N GLY A 274 0.10 21.89 5.25
CA GLY A 274 -0.55 22.58 6.38
C GLY A 274 0.36 22.85 7.57
N PHE A 275 1.69 22.95 7.36
CA PHE A 275 2.65 23.33 8.40
C PHE A 275 3.15 24.77 8.18
N ASP A 276 3.01 25.61 9.18
CA ASP A 276 3.53 26.99 9.14
C ASP A 276 5.04 27.04 9.46
N ASP A 277 5.53 26.11 10.29
CA ASP A 277 6.96 26.00 10.65
C ASP A 277 7.63 24.81 9.92
N PRO A 278 8.55 25.07 8.99
CA PRO A 278 9.30 24.02 8.29
C PRO A 278 10.14 23.14 9.22
N ALA A 279 10.64 23.67 10.34
CA ALA A 279 11.42 22.88 11.28
C ALA A 279 10.52 21.88 12.02
N TYR A 280 9.31 22.28 12.38
CA TYR A 280 8.31 21.37 12.94
C TYR A 280 7.89 20.31 11.92
N PHE A 281 7.69 20.70 10.65
CA PHE A 281 7.43 19.77 9.56
C PHE A 281 8.52 18.70 9.42
N CYS A 282 9.81 19.11 9.44
CA CYS A 282 10.92 18.17 9.34
C CYS A 282 10.92 17.14 10.50
N ARG A 283 10.66 17.59 11.74
CA ARG A 283 10.53 16.69 12.90
C ARG A 283 9.32 15.76 12.77
N PHE A 284 8.20 16.29 12.34
CA PHE A 284 6.98 15.53 12.06
C PHE A 284 7.25 14.45 11.02
N PHE A 285 7.74 14.83 9.84
CA PHE A 285 7.99 13.94 8.73
C PHE A 285 8.96 12.81 9.11
N ARG A 286 10.07 13.14 9.80
CA ARG A 286 11.02 12.14 10.28
C ARG A 286 10.41 11.16 11.28
N ARG A 287 9.53 11.63 12.15
CA ARG A 287 8.83 10.77 13.10
C ARG A 287 7.88 9.80 12.39
N GLU A 288 7.17 10.25 11.36
CA GLU A 288 6.17 9.43 10.65
C GLU A 288 6.81 8.49 9.60
N THR A 289 7.97 8.86 9.02
CA THR A 289 8.60 8.11 7.91
C THR A 289 9.96 7.48 8.24
N GLY A 290 10.54 7.84 9.37
CA GLY A 290 11.89 7.40 9.79
C GLY A 290 13.04 8.21 9.18
N MET A 291 12.81 9.07 8.17
CA MET A 291 13.87 9.84 7.50
C MET A 291 13.52 11.31 7.34
N SER A 292 14.53 12.17 7.12
CA SER A 292 14.27 13.59 6.88
C SER A 292 13.62 13.80 5.49
N PRO A 293 12.88 14.92 5.27
CA PRO A 293 12.32 15.23 3.95
C PRO A 293 13.39 15.33 2.85
N GLY A 294 14.58 15.86 3.18
CA GLY A 294 15.69 15.95 2.25
C GLY A 294 16.29 14.59 1.87
N ASP A 295 16.43 13.71 2.85
CA ASP A 295 16.94 12.35 2.62
C ASP A 295 15.92 11.52 1.83
N PHE A 296 14.61 11.68 2.13
CA PHE A 296 13.53 11.05 1.38
C PHE A 296 13.59 11.44 -0.11
N ARG A 297 13.72 12.75 -0.41
CA ARG A 297 13.86 13.22 -1.80
C ARG A 297 15.10 12.66 -2.47
N LYS A 298 16.27 12.77 -1.84
CA LYS A 298 17.52 12.24 -2.40
C LYS A 298 17.41 10.75 -2.70
N HIS A 299 16.80 10.00 -1.80
CA HIS A 299 16.58 8.57 -1.99
C HIS A 299 15.69 8.31 -3.21
N HIS A 300 14.65 9.13 -3.42
CA HIS A 300 13.78 9.05 -4.57
C HIS A 300 14.48 9.51 -5.86
N ASP A 301 15.22 10.64 -5.82
CA ASP A 301 15.96 11.18 -6.97
C ASP A 301 17.10 10.25 -7.41
N HIS A 302 17.83 9.63 -6.48
CA HIS A 302 18.84 8.61 -6.79
C HIS A 302 18.22 7.38 -7.47
N ARG A 303 17.02 7.01 -7.08
CA ARG A 303 16.28 5.93 -7.75
C ARG A 303 15.91 6.31 -9.18
N LEU A 304 15.51 7.56 -9.43
CA LEU A 304 15.20 8.06 -10.78
C LEU A 304 16.47 8.24 -11.63
N ALA A 305 17.55 8.79 -11.07
CA ALA A 305 18.82 9.00 -11.77
C ALA A 305 19.54 7.68 -12.12
N SER A 306 19.38 6.65 -11.31
CA SER A 306 19.86 5.29 -11.62
C SER A 306 19.10 4.68 -12.80
N ILE A 307 17.86 5.13 -13.04
CA ILE A 307 17.03 4.74 -14.17
C ILE A 307 17.48 5.38 -15.48
N GLU A 308 18.01 6.63 -15.42
CA GLU A 308 18.43 7.40 -16.61
C GLU A 308 19.90 7.13 -17.01
N ALA A 309 20.72 6.53 -16.13
CA ALA A 309 22.16 6.44 -16.31
C ALA A 309 22.68 5.14 -16.95
N ASP A 310 21.83 4.15 -17.25
CA ASP A 310 22.22 2.92 -17.96
C ASP A 310 21.55 2.83 -19.35
N PRO A 311 22.11 3.46 -20.39
CA PRO A 311 21.77 3.14 -21.77
C PRO A 311 22.36 1.75 -22.05
N GLY A 312 21.49 0.72 -21.99
CA GLY A 312 21.88 -0.66 -22.27
C GLY A 312 22.76 -0.79 -23.52
N PRO A 313 23.56 -1.85 -23.61
CA PRO A 313 24.50 -2.02 -24.71
C PRO A 313 23.76 -2.09 -26.05
N ALA A 314 24.31 -1.32 -27.02
CA ALA A 314 23.87 -1.24 -28.41
C ALA A 314 23.95 -2.61 -29.11
#